data_afbd2c1942a774733fa52fe1c855a2a4
#
_entry.id   afbd2c1942a774733fa52fe1c855a2a4
#
_cell.length_a   1.000
_cell.length_b   1.000
_cell.length_c   1.000
_cell.angle_alpha   90.00
_cell.angle_beta   90.00
_cell.angle_gamma   90.00
#
_symmetry.space_group_name_H-M   'P 1'
#
loop_
_entity.id
_entity.type
_entity.pdbx_description
1 polymer ?
#
loop_
_entity_poly.entity_id
_entity_poly.type
_entity_poly.pdbx_seq_one_letter_code
_entity_poly.pdbx_strand_id
1 'polypeptide(L)'
;MKVTTLMKIKAMKWLTTAPVALALAVSLAACGSGSSQPSGTPTDALAGSDQQTLDKYTTADVTPIDQIDKTKLGLNTEGKLEVGTLSDAPPNIFIDPSGKFTGYDNELLRAIAGKLGLEVEFVATDFSALLSQVSTKQFDVGSSSISTTEARRQNVGFTNGYDFGFMAVVAKSDGDIKGFDDLTSDLRIGVVQGTVQDDYVTNTLNMEPIRFPDYATVYANVRNGQVDAWVAPSQQAEGQVKEGDGTAIVESKVNTENFTAYAVAKDNQPLIDALNSGLDAVVEDGTWSKLTKEWYPDRETPADWKPGSKAATVPQS
;
A
#
# COMPACT_ATOMS: atom_id res chain seq x y z
N MET A 1 7.59 14.24 63.87
CA MET A 1 6.35 15.06 64.00
C MET A 1 5.50 14.83 62.75
N LYS A 2 4.33 14.22 62.95
CA LYS A 2 3.32 13.96 61.94
C LYS A 2 2.49 15.23 61.74
N VAL A 3 2.20 15.61 60.50
CA VAL A 3 1.02 16.45 60.21
C VAL A 3 0.35 15.87 58.97
N THR A 4 -0.78 15.25 59.23
CA THR A 4 -1.73 14.73 58.25
C THR A 4 -2.74 15.82 57.98
N THR A 5 -2.94 16.21 56.73
CA THR A 5 -4.06 17.08 56.31
C THR A 5 -5.00 16.33 55.43
N LEU A 6 -6.16 15.99 55.98
CA LEU A 6 -7.33 15.46 55.24
C LEU A 6 -8.01 16.61 54.49
N MET A 7 -8.27 16.42 53.22
CA MET A 7 -9.12 17.29 52.42
C MET A 7 -10.45 16.58 52.11
N LYS A 8 -11.54 17.19 52.56
CA LYS A 8 -12.91 16.71 52.51
C LYS A 8 -13.49 16.84 51.09
N ILE A 9 -14.03 15.74 50.57
CA ILE A 9 -14.81 15.70 49.34
C ILE A 9 -16.26 16.10 49.65
N LYS A 10 -16.78 17.13 49.02
CA LYS A 10 -18.19 17.50 49.01
C LYS A 10 -18.94 16.77 47.89
N ALA A 11 -19.90 15.95 48.30
CA ALA A 11 -20.85 15.31 47.38
C ALA A 11 -21.91 16.33 46.92
N MET A 12 -22.13 16.43 45.66
CA MET A 12 -23.21 17.22 45.02
C MET A 12 -24.31 16.28 44.51
N LYS A 13 -25.49 16.49 45.07
CA LYS A 13 -26.71 15.71 44.79
C LYS A 13 -27.23 16.01 43.39
N TRP A 14 -27.56 14.98 42.64
CA TRP A 14 -28.32 15.07 41.39
C TRP A 14 -29.81 15.04 41.68
N LEU A 15 -30.52 16.03 41.12
CA LEU A 15 -31.99 16.05 41.05
C LEU A 15 -32.42 15.34 39.75
N THR A 16 -33.30 14.38 39.93
CA THR A 16 -34.06 13.67 38.90
C THR A 16 -35.28 14.50 38.47
N THR A 17 -35.51 14.66 37.20
CA THR A 17 -36.85 14.92 36.64
C THR A 17 -37.05 14.07 35.38
N ALA A 18 -38.11 13.29 35.41
CA ALA A 18 -38.61 12.40 34.35
C ALA A 18 -39.80 13.11 33.62
N PRO A 19 -40.60 12.46 32.75
CA PRO A 19 -40.57 12.74 31.33
C PRO A 19 -41.90 13.35 30.81
N VAL A 20 -41.89 13.90 29.63
CA VAL A 20 -43.13 14.24 28.92
C VAL A 20 -43.17 13.50 27.57
N ALA A 21 -44.06 12.54 27.50
CA ALA A 21 -44.48 11.90 26.25
C ALA A 21 -45.48 12.82 25.51
N LEU A 22 -45.24 13.05 24.25
CA LEU A 22 -46.28 13.61 23.36
C LEU A 22 -46.38 12.75 22.11
N ALA A 23 -47.45 11.98 22.05
CA ALA A 23 -47.87 11.24 20.89
C ALA A 23 -48.67 12.18 19.97
N LEU A 24 -48.32 12.25 18.71
CA LEU A 24 -49.19 12.77 17.66
C LEU A 24 -49.26 11.78 16.53
N ALA A 25 -50.39 11.13 16.45
CA ALA A 25 -50.81 10.33 15.31
C ALA A 25 -51.44 11.28 14.26
N VAL A 26 -51.03 11.21 13.01
CA VAL A 26 -51.80 11.70 11.85
C VAL A 26 -51.78 10.65 10.75
N SER A 27 -52.92 10.40 10.30
CA SER A 27 -53.50 9.39 9.43
C SER A 27 -52.99 9.31 8.00
N LEU A 28 -53.16 8.10 7.48
CA LEU A 28 -53.13 7.64 6.09
C LEU A 28 -53.77 8.55 5.05
N ALA A 29 -53.12 8.65 3.91
CA ALA A 29 -53.77 8.64 2.61
C ALA A 29 -52.97 7.81 1.62
N ALA A 30 -53.63 6.89 0.97
CA ALA A 30 -53.14 5.87 0.09
C ALA A 30 -53.06 6.32 -1.37
N CYS A 31 -52.37 5.45 -2.14
CA CYS A 31 -52.43 5.23 -3.59
C CYS A 31 -51.32 5.82 -4.45
N GLY A 32 -50.56 4.89 -5.04
CA GLY A 32 -49.77 5.17 -6.25
C GLY A 32 -48.60 4.22 -6.40
N SER A 33 -48.87 3.03 -6.88
CA SER A 33 -48.00 2.01 -7.52
C SER A 33 -46.66 2.49 -8.08
N GLY A 34 -45.60 1.75 -7.79
CA GLY A 34 -44.29 1.80 -8.44
C GLY A 34 -43.15 1.54 -7.49
N SER A 35 -43.16 0.36 -6.85
CA SER A 35 -42.00 -0.11 -6.07
C SER A 35 -40.98 -0.74 -6.99
N SER A 36 -39.90 -0.08 -7.20
CA SER A 36 -38.60 -0.74 -7.40
C SER A 36 -37.69 -0.26 -6.28
N GLN A 37 -37.66 -1.05 -5.25
CA GLN A 37 -36.68 -0.97 -4.17
C GLN A 37 -35.36 -1.49 -4.73
N PRO A 38 -34.28 -0.72 -4.79
CA PRO A 38 -32.97 -1.27 -5.07
C PRO A 38 -32.48 -1.95 -3.78
N SER A 39 -32.65 -3.26 -3.72
CA SER A 39 -31.90 -4.08 -2.80
C SER A 39 -30.49 -4.26 -3.36
N GLY A 40 -29.69 -3.20 -3.37
CA GLY A 40 -28.27 -3.24 -3.59
C GLY A 40 -27.61 -3.60 -2.26
N THR A 41 -27.01 -4.75 -2.18
CA THR A 41 -26.04 -5.09 -1.13
C THR A 41 -24.88 -4.09 -1.20
N PRO A 42 -24.19 -3.76 -0.10
CA PRO A 42 -23.00 -2.88 -0.11
C PRO A 42 -21.92 -3.33 -1.11
N THR A 43 -21.93 -4.60 -1.50
CA THR A 43 -21.03 -5.22 -2.49
C THR A 43 -21.19 -4.59 -3.90
N ASP A 44 -22.41 -4.24 -4.32
CA ASP A 44 -22.65 -3.71 -5.68
C ASP A 44 -22.15 -2.27 -5.84
N ALA A 45 -22.18 -1.47 -4.77
CA ALA A 45 -21.65 -0.10 -4.79
C ALA A 45 -20.11 -0.07 -4.85
N LEU A 46 -19.44 -1.05 -4.22
CA LEU A 46 -17.99 -1.19 -4.27
C LEU A 46 -17.54 -1.74 -5.64
N ALA A 47 -18.26 -2.73 -6.18
CA ALA A 47 -17.98 -3.28 -7.50
C ALA A 47 -18.06 -2.20 -8.60
N GLY A 48 -19.02 -1.30 -8.54
CA GLY A 48 -19.14 -0.19 -9.49
C GLY A 48 -17.99 0.82 -9.41
N SER A 49 -17.47 1.11 -8.21
CA SER A 49 -16.33 2.01 -8.05
C SER A 49 -15.02 1.35 -8.51
N ASP A 50 -14.86 0.06 -8.29
CA ASP A 50 -13.67 -0.69 -8.70
C ASP A 50 -13.62 -0.85 -10.22
N GLN A 51 -14.74 -1.13 -10.87
CA GLN A 51 -14.83 -1.16 -12.32
C GLN A 51 -14.48 0.20 -12.95
N GLN A 52 -14.95 1.31 -12.37
CA GLN A 52 -14.62 2.64 -12.85
C GLN A 52 -13.12 2.96 -12.77
N THR A 53 -12.43 2.43 -11.77
CA THR A 53 -10.97 2.58 -11.68
C THR A 53 -10.25 1.70 -12.69
N LEU A 54 -10.70 0.46 -12.91
CA LEU A 54 -10.17 -0.41 -13.95
C LEU A 54 -10.34 0.22 -15.33
N ASP A 55 -11.52 0.79 -15.64
CA ASP A 55 -11.79 1.46 -16.90
C ASP A 55 -10.91 2.70 -17.13
N LYS A 56 -10.47 3.34 -16.07
CA LYS A 56 -9.58 4.51 -16.13
C LYS A 56 -8.13 4.13 -16.47
N TYR A 57 -7.61 3.07 -15.87
CA TYR A 57 -6.18 2.70 -15.92
C TYR A 57 -5.89 1.45 -16.71
N THR A 58 -6.89 0.62 -16.94
CA THR A 58 -6.82 -0.53 -17.82
C THR A 58 -7.71 -0.27 -19.04
N THR A 59 -7.37 -0.79 -20.17
CA THR A 59 -8.33 -0.75 -21.28
C THR A 59 -9.56 -1.57 -20.90
N ALA A 60 -10.76 -1.10 -21.29
CA ALA A 60 -12.05 -1.76 -21.09
C ALA A 60 -12.08 -3.24 -21.58
N ASP A 61 -11.04 -3.68 -22.26
CA ASP A 61 -10.86 -4.99 -22.85
C ASP A 61 -9.85 -5.85 -22.07
N VAL A 62 -9.95 -5.90 -20.73
CA VAL A 62 -9.22 -6.93 -19.97
C VAL A 62 -9.86 -8.27 -20.30
N THR A 63 -9.43 -8.90 -21.38
CA THR A 63 -9.90 -10.24 -21.76
C THR A 63 -9.34 -11.25 -20.77
N PRO A 64 -10.19 -11.99 -20.05
CA PRO A 64 -9.72 -13.04 -19.14
C PRO A 64 -8.89 -14.08 -19.89
N ILE A 65 -7.91 -14.65 -19.21
CA ILE A 65 -7.14 -15.78 -19.72
C ILE A 65 -8.02 -17.02 -19.58
N ASP A 66 -8.44 -17.61 -20.70
CA ASP A 66 -9.48 -18.64 -20.78
C ASP A 66 -9.16 -19.99 -20.11
N GLN A 67 -7.97 -20.18 -19.52
CA GLN A 67 -7.52 -21.52 -19.13
C GLN A 67 -7.03 -21.63 -17.68
N ILE A 68 -7.38 -20.70 -16.80
CA ILE A 68 -6.95 -20.79 -15.40
C ILE A 68 -8.02 -21.51 -14.57
N ASP A 69 -7.66 -22.65 -14.02
CA ASP A 69 -8.48 -23.38 -13.07
C ASP A 69 -8.39 -22.71 -11.67
N LYS A 70 -9.34 -21.83 -11.38
CA LYS A 70 -9.39 -21.05 -10.14
C LYS A 70 -9.47 -21.91 -8.89
N THR A 71 -10.02 -23.11 -8.98
CA THR A 71 -10.15 -24.06 -7.85
C THR A 71 -8.80 -24.59 -7.38
N LYS A 72 -7.75 -24.46 -8.20
CA LYS A 72 -6.38 -24.91 -7.90
C LYS A 72 -5.46 -23.82 -7.39
N LEU A 73 -5.93 -22.57 -7.32
CA LEU A 73 -5.08 -21.44 -6.91
C LEU A 73 -4.79 -21.42 -5.41
N GLY A 74 -5.49 -22.22 -4.61
CA GLY A 74 -5.28 -22.26 -3.15
C GLY A 74 -5.61 -20.95 -2.45
N LEU A 75 -6.62 -20.23 -2.95
CA LEU A 75 -7.13 -19.00 -2.37
C LEU A 75 -7.89 -19.26 -1.06
N ASN A 76 -7.85 -18.31 -0.14
CA ASN A 76 -8.63 -18.35 1.09
C ASN A 76 -10.14 -18.38 0.79
N THR A 77 -10.55 -17.60 -0.20
CA THR A 77 -11.93 -17.57 -0.71
C THR A 77 -11.93 -17.84 -2.22
N GLU A 78 -12.62 -18.87 -2.66
CA GLU A 78 -12.65 -19.22 -4.10
C GLU A 78 -13.13 -18.04 -4.96
N GLY A 79 -12.35 -17.73 -6.00
CA GLY A 79 -12.65 -16.66 -6.95
C GLY A 79 -12.31 -15.26 -6.46
N LYS A 80 -11.83 -15.10 -5.22
CA LYS A 80 -11.48 -13.81 -4.63
C LYS A 80 -10.04 -13.81 -4.13
N LEU A 81 -9.30 -12.77 -4.47
CA LEU A 81 -7.93 -12.53 -4.03
C LEU A 81 -7.94 -11.61 -2.81
N GLU A 82 -7.58 -12.13 -1.65
CA GLU A 82 -7.46 -11.37 -0.42
C GLU A 82 -6.04 -10.79 -0.30
N VAL A 83 -5.93 -9.45 -0.31
CA VAL A 83 -4.66 -8.73 -0.45
C VAL A 83 -4.36 -7.89 0.77
N GLY A 84 -3.27 -8.21 1.47
CA GLY A 84 -2.69 -7.32 2.47
C GLY A 84 -1.91 -6.18 1.79
N THR A 85 -2.15 -4.93 2.19
CA THR A 85 -1.51 -3.76 1.59
C THR A 85 -1.40 -2.61 2.59
N LEU A 86 -0.52 -1.65 2.34
CA LEU A 86 -0.47 -0.40 3.11
C LEU A 86 -1.62 0.53 2.68
N SER A 87 -1.81 1.62 3.43
CA SER A 87 -2.86 2.59 3.17
C SER A 87 -2.37 4.04 3.04
N ASP A 88 -1.05 4.29 3.14
CA ASP A 88 -0.47 5.61 3.32
C ASP A 88 0.76 5.90 2.44
N ALA A 89 1.00 5.12 1.41
CA ALA A 89 2.20 5.18 0.56
C ALA A 89 1.88 5.62 -0.90
N PRO A 90 1.31 6.82 -1.12
CA PRO A 90 1.13 7.34 -2.47
C PRO A 90 2.49 7.58 -3.15
N PRO A 91 2.58 7.47 -4.48
CA PRO A 91 1.52 7.13 -5.43
C PRO A 91 1.29 5.62 -5.61
N ASN A 92 2.04 4.77 -4.92
CA ASN A 92 2.00 3.31 -5.11
C ASN A 92 0.77 2.65 -4.50
N ILE A 93 0.50 2.97 -3.22
CA ILE A 93 -0.48 2.26 -2.40
C ILE A 93 -1.06 3.24 -1.40
N PHE A 94 -2.34 3.53 -1.48
CA PHE A 94 -3.00 4.41 -0.52
C PHE A 94 -4.51 4.25 -0.54
N ILE A 95 -5.17 4.80 0.47
CA ILE A 95 -6.63 4.98 0.47
C ILE A 95 -6.91 6.41 0.03
N ASP A 96 -7.70 6.54 -1.01
CA ASP A 96 -8.12 7.85 -1.51
C ASP A 96 -9.17 8.52 -0.60
N PRO A 97 -9.50 9.81 -0.81
CA PRO A 97 -10.50 10.50 0.01
C PRO A 97 -11.91 9.88 -0.01
N SER A 98 -12.21 9.01 -0.96
CA SER A 98 -13.47 8.26 -1.02
C SER A 98 -13.47 6.99 -0.16
N GLY A 99 -12.31 6.62 0.41
CA GLY A 99 -12.13 5.41 1.19
C GLY A 99 -11.72 4.19 0.36
N LYS A 100 -11.33 4.39 -0.90
CA LYS A 100 -10.97 3.33 -1.82
C LYS A 100 -9.46 3.09 -1.81
N PHE A 101 -9.05 1.83 -1.73
CA PHE A 101 -7.67 1.43 -1.99
C PHE A 101 -7.32 1.66 -3.46
N THR A 102 -6.27 2.40 -3.73
CA THR A 102 -5.78 2.73 -5.06
C THR A 102 -4.25 2.89 -5.06
N GLY A 103 -3.70 3.36 -6.15
CA GLY A 103 -2.26 3.51 -6.35
C GLY A 103 -1.73 2.51 -7.38
N TYR A 104 -0.55 2.79 -7.90
CA TYR A 104 0.04 2.02 -8.98
C TYR A 104 0.04 0.50 -8.74
N ASP A 105 0.53 0.06 -7.58
CA ASP A 105 0.63 -1.36 -7.24
C ASP A 105 -0.74 -2.03 -7.17
N ASN A 106 -1.71 -1.36 -6.50
CA ASN A 106 -3.04 -1.91 -6.32
C ASN A 106 -3.83 -1.94 -7.62
N GLU A 107 -3.72 -0.90 -8.46
CA GLU A 107 -4.38 -0.87 -9.77
C GLU A 107 -3.77 -1.89 -10.73
N LEU A 108 -2.45 -2.09 -10.70
CA LEU A 108 -1.81 -3.15 -11.48
C LEU A 108 -2.26 -4.54 -11.03
N LEU A 109 -2.37 -4.76 -9.70
CA LEU A 109 -2.85 -6.04 -9.19
C LEU A 109 -4.32 -6.30 -9.54
N ARG A 110 -5.17 -5.27 -9.54
CA ARG A 110 -6.55 -5.39 -10.04
C ARG A 110 -6.57 -5.79 -11.52
N ALA A 111 -5.73 -5.17 -12.35
CA ALA A 111 -5.63 -5.53 -13.76
C ALA A 111 -5.19 -6.99 -13.95
N ILE A 112 -4.19 -7.44 -13.19
CA ILE A 112 -3.73 -8.83 -13.17
C ILE A 112 -4.85 -9.77 -12.73
N ALA A 113 -5.53 -9.46 -11.61
CA ALA A 113 -6.65 -10.25 -11.13
C ALA A 113 -7.82 -10.31 -12.13
N GLY A 114 -8.09 -9.18 -12.81
CA GLY A 114 -9.07 -9.13 -13.91
C GLY A 114 -8.73 -10.08 -15.06
N LYS A 115 -7.43 -10.19 -15.44
CA LYS A 115 -6.97 -11.21 -16.42
C LYS A 115 -7.25 -12.63 -15.95
N LEU A 116 -7.19 -12.87 -14.65
CA LEU A 116 -7.47 -14.17 -14.05
C LEU A 116 -8.97 -14.40 -13.76
N GLY A 117 -9.81 -13.38 -13.97
CA GLY A 117 -11.22 -13.40 -13.62
C GLY A 117 -11.46 -13.54 -12.10
N LEU A 118 -10.60 -12.94 -11.27
CA LEU A 118 -10.68 -12.91 -9.82
C LEU A 118 -11.18 -11.55 -9.33
N GLU A 119 -12.01 -11.57 -8.28
CA GLU A 119 -12.32 -10.38 -7.50
C GLU A 119 -11.13 -10.05 -6.58
N VAL A 120 -10.98 -8.77 -6.20
CA VAL A 120 -9.91 -8.34 -5.29
C VAL A 120 -10.49 -7.66 -4.08
N GLU A 121 -10.07 -8.10 -2.89
CA GLU A 121 -10.34 -7.41 -1.63
C GLU A 121 -9.03 -6.95 -0.99
N PHE A 122 -8.87 -5.63 -0.78
CA PHE A 122 -7.72 -5.07 -0.11
C PHE A 122 -7.98 -4.84 1.38
N VAL A 123 -7.00 -5.20 2.21
CA VAL A 123 -7.04 -5.02 3.66
C VAL A 123 -5.77 -4.28 4.10
N ALA A 124 -5.96 -3.18 4.85
CA ALA A 124 -4.83 -2.42 5.38
C ALA A 124 -4.07 -3.20 6.45
N THR A 125 -2.74 -3.16 6.37
CA THR A 125 -1.84 -3.73 7.36
C THR A 125 -0.51 -2.95 7.39
N ASP A 126 0.27 -3.14 8.47
CA ASP A 126 1.60 -2.58 8.57
C ASP A 126 2.62 -3.38 7.75
N PHE A 127 3.60 -2.69 7.14
CA PHE A 127 4.62 -3.34 6.33
C PHE A 127 5.40 -4.41 7.10
N SER A 128 5.72 -4.16 8.36
CA SER A 128 6.46 -5.08 9.23
C SER A 128 5.74 -6.42 9.48
N ALA A 129 4.41 -6.44 9.42
CA ALA A 129 3.59 -7.63 9.60
C ALA A 129 3.26 -8.34 8.29
N LEU A 130 3.25 -7.62 7.17
CA LEU A 130 2.69 -8.06 5.89
C LEU A 130 3.26 -9.40 5.41
N LEU A 131 4.59 -9.55 5.36
CA LEU A 131 5.19 -10.78 4.84
C LEU A 131 4.93 -12.00 5.74
N SER A 132 4.85 -11.79 7.06
CA SER A 132 4.46 -12.86 7.99
C SER A 132 2.99 -13.28 7.79
N GLN A 133 2.12 -12.31 7.59
CA GLN A 133 0.69 -12.57 7.32
C GLN A 133 0.47 -13.33 6.00
N VAL A 134 1.24 -12.99 4.95
CA VAL A 134 1.24 -13.73 3.69
C VAL A 134 1.80 -15.15 3.89
N SER A 135 2.93 -15.31 4.59
CA SER A 135 3.52 -16.63 4.82
C SER A 135 2.63 -17.58 5.60
N THR A 136 1.80 -17.04 6.50
CA THR A 136 0.82 -17.79 7.30
C THR A 136 -0.55 -17.89 6.63
N LYS A 137 -0.68 -17.41 5.37
CA LYS A 137 -1.92 -17.46 4.56
C LYS A 137 -3.08 -16.67 5.19
N GLN A 138 -2.79 -15.64 5.98
CA GLN A 138 -3.79 -14.68 6.40
C GLN A 138 -4.26 -13.83 5.21
N PHE A 139 -3.37 -13.57 4.26
CA PHE A 139 -3.64 -12.99 2.95
C PHE A 139 -3.14 -13.92 1.85
N ASP A 140 -3.82 -13.94 0.72
CA ASP A 140 -3.35 -14.65 -0.48
C ASP A 140 -2.13 -13.97 -1.08
N VAL A 141 -2.14 -12.62 -1.08
CA VAL A 141 -1.11 -11.77 -1.69
C VAL A 141 -0.75 -10.60 -0.79
N GLY A 142 0.53 -10.23 -0.79
CA GLY A 142 1.03 -8.98 -0.27
C GLY A 142 1.34 -8.01 -1.41
N SER A 143 0.75 -6.80 -1.38
CA SER A 143 0.96 -5.72 -2.34
C SER A 143 1.45 -4.48 -1.62
N SER A 144 2.73 -4.14 -1.74
CA SER A 144 3.33 -2.99 -1.05
C SER A 144 4.72 -2.61 -1.58
N SER A 145 4.89 -2.50 -2.89
CA SER A 145 6.19 -2.23 -3.53
C SER A 145 7.32 -3.10 -2.95
N ILE A 146 7.06 -4.39 -2.81
CA ILE A 146 7.91 -5.29 -2.01
C ILE A 146 9.16 -5.67 -2.80
N SER A 147 10.34 -5.23 -2.33
CA SER A 147 11.62 -5.66 -2.89
C SER A 147 11.89 -7.15 -2.60
N THR A 148 12.34 -7.89 -3.62
CA THR A 148 12.54 -9.34 -3.57
C THR A 148 13.92 -9.72 -3.02
N THR A 149 14.23 -9.36 -1.77
CA THR A 149 15.52 -9.71 -1.16
C THR A 149 15.65 -11.21 -0.91
N GLU A 150 16.88 -11.72 -0.87
CA GLU A 150 17.15 -13.12 -0.55
C GLU A 150 16.58 -13.50 0.84
N ALA A 151 16.72 -12.64 1.84
CA ALA A 151 16.17 -12.87 3.17
C ALA A 151 14.64 -13.06 3.15
N ARG A 152 13.92 -12.28 2.33
CA ARG A 152 12.46 -12.39 2.17
C ARG A 152 12.07 -13.67 1.42
N ARG A 153 12.84 -14.07 0.41
CA ARG A 153 12.65 -15.33 -0.34
C ARG A 153 12.75 -16.59 0.52
N GLN A 154 13.41 -16.51 1.67
CA GLN A 154 13.43 -17.62 2.63
C GLN A 154 12.04 -17.90 3.22
N ASN A 155 11.18 -16.86 3.33
CA ASN A 155 9.91 -16.93 4.05
C ASN A 155 8.68 -16.89 3.15
N VAL A 156 8.74 -16.19 2.01
CA VAL A 156 7.64 -16.04 1.05
C VAL A 156 8.11 -16.33 -0.37
N GLY A 157 7.17 -16.69 -1.23
CA GLY A 157 7.33 -16.69 -2.68
C GLY A 157 7.05 -15.31 -3.26
N PHE A 158 7.50 -15.08 -4.48
CA PHE A 158 7.28 -13.84 -5.21
C PHE A 158 6.84 -14.12 -6.64
N THR A 159 6.01 -13.23 -7.16
CA THR A 159 5.79 -13.16 -8.60
C THR A 159 7.07 -12.72 -9.33
N ASN A 160 7.04 -12.72 -10.66
CA ASN A 160 8.00 -11.98 -11.45
C ASN A 160 7.93 -10.49 -11.12
N GLY A 161 9.03 -9.77 -11.34
CA GLY A 161 9.08 -8.34 -11.06
C GLY A 161 8.15 -7.54 -11.99
N TYR A 162 7.41 -6.62 -11.41
CA TYR A 162 6.60 -5.68 -12.17
C TYR A 162 7.19 -4.27 -12.19
N ASP A 163 8.15 -4.02 -11.29
CA ASP A 163 8.84 -2.75 -11.16
C ASP A 163 10.24 -2.94 -10.56
N PHE A 164 11.05 -1.90 -10.56
CA PHE A 164 12.35 -1.86 -9.88
C PHE A 164 12.35 -0.74 -8.84
N GLY A 165 13.11 -0.94 -7.77
CA GLY A 165 13.14 -0.02 -6.64
C GLY A 165 14.12 1.13 -6.83
N PHE A 166 13.78 2.27 -6.24
CA PHE A 166 14.70 3.38 -6.02
C PHE A 166 14.76 3.66 -4.52
N MET A 167 15.88 4.19 -4.08
CA MET A 167 16.09 4.62 -2.70
C MET A 167 16.38 6.13 -2.70
N ALA A 168 15.84 6.86 -1.75
CA ALA A 168 16.00 8.30 -1.65
C ALA A 168 16.38 8.74 -0.24
N VAL A 169 17.03 9.88 -0.14
CA VAL A 169 17.21 10.63 1.11
C VAL A 169 16.29 11.84 1.07
N VAL A 170 15.43 11.96 2.06
CA VAL A 170 14.59 13.14 2.31
C VAL A 170 15.14 13.87 3.53
N ALA A 171 15.43 15.15 3.39
CA ALA A 171 15.95 16.00 4.45
C ALA A 171 15.40 17.43 4.33
N LYS A 172 15.82 18.33 5.22
CA LYS A 172 15.51 19.76 5.10
C LYS A 172 16.08 20.33 3.81
N SER A 173 15.29 21.09 3.06
CA SER A 173 15.69 21.66 1.78
C SER A 173 16.87 22.65 1.88
N ASP A 174 16.95 23.35 3.01
CA ASP A 174 18.03 24.32 3.34
C ASP A 174 19.09 23.75 4.32
N GLY A 175 19.02 22.43 4.63
CA GLY A 175 19.95 21.74 5.52
C GLY A 175 21.28 21.37 4.87
N ASP A 176 22.16 20.79 5.68
CA ASP A 176 23.50 20.36 5.24
C ASP A 176 23.53 18.98 4.58
N ILE A 177 22.50 18.15 4.80
CA ILE A 177 22.40 16.82 4.20
C ILE A 177 22.01 16.98 2.73
N LYS A 178 22.89 16.55 1.82
CA LYS A 178 22.72 16.63 0.36
C LYS A 178 22.61 15.26 -0.31
N GLY A 179 22.87 14.17 0.44
CA GLY A 179 22.81 12.83 -0.12
C GLY A 179 23.14 11.74 0.88
N PHE A 180 23.31 10.53 0.36
CA PHE A 180 23.64 9.34 1.16
C PHE A 180 25.00 9.44 1.86
N ASP A 181 25.95 10.12 1.21
CA ASP A 181 27.32 10.26 1.75
C ASP A 181 27.40 11.20 2.95
N ASP A 182 26.38 12.03 3.17
CA ASP A 182 26.29 12.92 4.34
C ASP A 182 25.64 12.23 5.56
N LEU A 183 25.14 11.01 5.41
CA LEU A 183 24.53 10.29 6.51
C LEU A 183 25.61 9.75 7.46
N THR A 184 25.59 10.23 8.70
CA THR A 184 26.54 9.89 9.75
C THR A 184 25.83 9.38 11.00
N SER A 185 26.55 8.67 11.87
CA SER A 185 25.99 8.00 13.05
C SER A 185 25.50 8.96 14.15
N ASP A 186 25.82 10.23 14.09
CA ASP A 186 25.33 11.28 14.97
C ASP A 186 23.99 11.88 14.52
N LEU A 187 23.54 11.57 13.30
CA LEU A 187 22.25 11.98 12.77
C LEU A 187 21.13 11.03 13.20
N ARG A 188 19.96 11.59 13.39
CA ARG A 188 18.72 10.86 13.64
C ARG A 188 18.10 10.47 12.29
N ILE A 189 18.32 9.24 11.86
CA ILE A 189 17.82 8.74 10.59
C ILE A 189 16.50 8.01 10.82
N GLY A 190 15.43 8.46 10.17
CA GLY A 190 14.12 7.80 10.16
C GLY A 190 14.02 6.78 9.05
N VAL A 191 13.36 5.65 9.33
CA VAL A 191 13.00 4.61 8.35
C VAL A 191 11.63 4.02 8.69
N VAL A 192 10.96 3.40 7.72
CA VAL A 192 9.82 2.53 8.04
C VAL A 192 10.34 1.15 8.36
N GLN A 193 9.86 0.59 9.48
CA GLN A 193 10.33 -0.68 10.03
C GLN A 193 10.20 -1.84 9.04
N GLY A 194 11.26 -2.65 8.92
CA GLY A 194 11.27 -3.87 8.11
C GLY A 194 11.41 -3.64 6.61
N THR A 195 11.60 -2.39 6.18
CA THR A 195 11.88 -2.06 4.77
C THR A 195 13.34 -2.35 4.40
N VAL A 196 13.66 -2.38 3.11
CA VAL A 196 15.05 -2.46 2.65
C VAL A 196 15.85 -1.21 3.00
N GLN A 197 15.18 -0.09 3.26
CA GLN A 197 15.80 1.14 3.74
C GLN A 197 16.22 1.02 5.20
N ASP A 198 15.41 0.34 6.03
CA ASP A 198 15.78 0.00 7.41
C ASP A 198 17.02 -0.91 7.41
N ASP A 199 17.01 -1.96 6.58
CA ASP A 199 18.14 -2.86 6.43
C ASP A 199 19.41 -2.13 5.93
N TYR A 200 19.27 -1.23 4.96
CA TYR A 200 20.37 -0.42 4.45
C TYR A 200 21.00 0.46 5.55
N VAL A 201 20.19 1.20 6.32
CA VAL A 201 20.72 2.05 7.40
C VAL A 201 21.37 1.18 8.48
N THR A 202 20.73 0.07 8.85
CA THR A 202 21.21 -0.81 9.92
C THR A 202 22.48 -1.58 9.51
N ASN A 203 22.47 -2.25 8.36
CA ASN A 203 23.49 -3.23 8.00
C ASN A 203 24.53 -2.70 7.01
N THR A 204 24.16 -1.73 6.14
CA THR A 204 25.13 -1.15 5.19
C THR A 204 25.81 0.08 5.76
N LEU A 205 25.04 1.00 6.36
CA LEU A 205 25.61 2.18 7.01
C LEU A 205 26.12 1.89 8.43
N ASN A 206 25.76 0.74 9.03
CA ASN A 206 26.03 0.39 10.42
C ASN A 206 25.56 1.44 11.43
N MET A 207 24.34 1.96 11.22
CA MET A 207 23.71 2.95 12.07
C MET A 207 22.45 2.37 12.71
N GLU A 208 22.01 2.95 13.85
CA GLU A 208 20.74 2.59 14.47
C GLU A 208 19.67 3.60 14.05
N PRO A 209 18.72 3.24 13.15
CA PRO A 209 17.68 4.15 12.72
C PRO A 209 16.55 4.28 13.73
N ILE A 210 15.82 5.39 13.67
CA ILE A 210 14.52 5.55 14.35
C ILE A 210 13.47 4.91 13.44
N ARG A 211 12.84 3.84 13.92
CA ARG A 211 11.86 3.06 13.16
C ARG A 211 10.46 3.57 13.37
N PHE A 212 9.74 3.77 12.28
CA PHE A 212 8.35 4.22 12.24
C PHE A 212 7.45 3.13 11.66
N PRO A 213 6.15 3.10 12.02
CA PRO A 213 5.23 2.11 11.49
C PRO A 213 4.81 2.40 10.02
N ASP A 214 4.79 3.66 9.62
CA ASP A 214 4.24 4.13 8.35
C ASP A 214 5.02 5.33 7.75
N TYR A 215 4.78 5.61 6.48
CA TYR A 215 5.47 6.65 5.73
C TYR A 215 5.03 8.06 6.09
N ALA A 216 3.76 8.26 6.41
CA ALA A 216 3.24 9.57 6.80
C ALA A 216 3.86 10.03 8.11
N THR A 217 4.01 9.12 9.07
CA THR A 217 4.59 9.41 10.39
C THR A 217 6.08 9.75 10.27
N VAL A 218 6.90 8.97 9.54
CA VAL A 218 8.32 9.30 9.39
C VAL A 218 8.50 10.65 8.69
N TYR A 219 7.72 10.92 7.63
CA TYR A 219 7.77 12.20 6.92
C TYR A 219 7.40 13.39 7.80
N ALA A 220 6.34 13.27 8.61
CA ALA A 220 5.97 14.30 9.56
C ALA A 220 7.11 14.61 10.57
N ASN A 221 7.86 13.58 10.99
CA ASN A 221 9.00 13.75 11.89
C ASN A 221 10.20 14.46 11.23
N VAL A 222 10.45 14.24 9.92
CA VAL A 222 11.44 15.04 9.15
C VAL A 222 11.00 16.50 9.10
N ARG A 223 9.75 16.75 8.72
CA ARG A 223 9.20 18.12 8.64
C ARG A 223 9.30 18.88 9.95
N ASN A 224 9.08 18.19 11.06
CA ASN A 224 9.12 18.79 12.41
C ASN A 224 10.54 18.81 13.02
N GLY A 225 11.56 18.29 12.33
CA GLY A 225 12.94 18.23 12.82
C GLY A 225 13.14 17.25 13.99
N GLN A 226 12.26 16.25 14.13
CA GLN A 226 12.41 15.17 15.11
C GLN A 226 13.41 14.11 14.61
N VAL A 227 13.53 13.94 13.31
CA VAL A 227 14.61 13.24 12.61
C VAL A 227 15.27 14.18 11.60
N ASP A 228 16.53 13.95 11.31
CA ASP A 228 17.36 14.81 10.46
C ASP A 228 17.21 14.44 8.99
N ALA A 229 17.05 13.15 8.71
CA ALA A 229 16.76 12.62 7.38
C ALA A 229 15.87 11.37 7.45
N TRP A 230 15.18 11.10 6.35
CA TRP A 230 14.47 9.85 6.10
C TRP A 230 15.10 9.14 4.93
N VAL A 231 15.57 7.91 5.12
CA VAL A 231 15.94 7.01 4.04
C VAL A 231 14.68 6.30 3.58
N ALA A 232 14.24 6.61 2.36
CA ALA A 232 12.92 6.33 1.82
C ALA A 232 12.96 5.45 0.57
N PRO A 233 11.89 4.71 0.25
CA PRO A 233 11.61 4.38 -1.15
C PRO A 233 11.32 5.69 -1.91
N SER A 234 11.95 5.91 -3.08
CA SER A 234 11.84 7.21 -3.76
C SER A 234 10.42 7.54 -4.20
N GLN A 235 9.64 6.53 -4.63
CA GLN A 235 8.25 6.75 -5.03
C GLN A 235 7.39 7.28 -3.87
N GLN A 236 7.56 6.73 -2.65
CA GLN A 236 6.87 7.20 -1.45
C GLN A 236 7.37 8.58 -1.03
N ALA A 237 8.68 8.86 -1.19
CA ALA A 237 9.22 10.19 -0.96
C ALA A 237 8.59 11.23 -1.93
N GLU A 238 8.50 10.90 -3.21
CA GLU A 238 7.85 11.74 -4.24
C GLU A 238 6.37 12.02 -3.91
N GLY A 239 5.65 11.01 -3.39
CA GLY A 239 4.26 11.17 -2.97
C GLY A 239 4.06 12.00 -1.70
N GLN A 240 5.05 12.06 -0.82
CA GLN A 240 4.97 12.75 0.48
C GLN A 240 5.55 14.16 0.45
N VAL A 241 6.70 14.36 -0.21
CA VAL A 241 7.39 15.65 -0.26
C VAL A 241 6.60 16.65 -1.10
N LYS A 242 6.31 17.81 -0.53
CA LYS A 242 5.54 18.88 -1.19
C LYS A 242 6.39 20.13 -1.32
N GLU A 243 6.19 20.83 -2.41
CA GLU A 243 6.82 22.13 -2.61
C GLU A 243 6.44 23.11 -1.47
N GLY A 244 7.44 23.75 -0.89
CA GLY A 244 7.27 24.77 0.13
C GLY A 244 7.09 24.26 1.57
N ASP A 245 7.14 22.96 1.84
CA ASP A 245 7.03 22.43 3.20
C ASP A 245 8.38 22.33 3.96
N GLY A 246 9.45 22.85 3.35
CA GLY A 246 10.78 22.94 3.96
C GLY A 246 11.57 21.62 3.92
N THR A 247 11.12 20.65 3.14
CA THR A 247 11.84 19.39 2.90
C THR A 247 12.07 19.17 1.41
N ALA A 248 13.04 18.33 1.07
CA ALA A 248 13.34 17.94 -0.31
C ALA A 248 13.82 16.48 -0.36
N ILE A 249 13.63 15.85 -1.50
CA ILE A 249 14.41 14.67 -1.89
C ILE A 249 15.77 15.21 -2.33
N VAL A 250 16.80 14.97 -1.52
CA VAL A 250 18.14 15.52 -1.76
C VAL A 250 18.99 14.62 -2.64
N GLU A 251 18.72 13.32 -2.64
CA GLU A 251 19.33 12.34 -3.55
C GLU A 251 18.40 11.14 -3.75
N SER A 252 18.43 10.57 -4.96
CA SER A 252 17.81 9.28 -5.28
C SER A 252 18.78 8.41 -6.05
N LYS A 253 18.78 7.10 -5.76
CA LYS A 253 19.56 6.10 -6.49
C LYS A 253 18.73 4.84 -6.75
N VAL A 254 19.01 4.16 -7.87
CA VAL A 254 18.40 2.88 -8.19
C VAL A 254 18.89 1.82 -7.20
N ASN A 255 17.96 1.04 -6.64
CA ASN A 255 18.31 -0.16 -5.91
C ASN A 255 18.52 -1.29 -6.93
N THR A 256 19.78 -1.57 -7.26
CA THR A 256 20.15 -2.53 -8.30
C THR A 256 20.12 -3.99 -7.87
N GLU A 257 19.87 -4.27 -6.58
CA GLU A 257 19.97 -5.64 -6.07
C GLU A 257 18.66 -6.43 -6.19
N ASN A 258 17.51 -5.73 -6.21
CA ASN A 258 16.21 -6.37 -6.14
C ASN A 258 15.16 -5.62 -6.97
N PHE A 259 14.26 -6.35 -7.59
CA PHE A 259 13.07 -5.78 -8.22
C PHE A 259 11.86 -5.83 -7.28
N THR A 260 10.79 -5.14 -7.65
CA THR A 260 9.52 -5.09 -6.94
C THR A 260 8.57 -6.17 -7.46
N ALA A 261 7.97 -6.95 -6.56
CA ALA A 261 7.06 -8.03 -6.90
C ALA A 261 5.96 -8.20 -5.83
N TYR A 262 4.90 -8.91 -6.17
CA TYR A 262 3.89 -9.33 -5.21
C TYR A 262 4.37 -10.54 -4.41
N ALA A 263 4.15 -10.51 -3.09
CA ALA A 263 4.47 -11.64 -2.21
C ALA A 263 3.29 -12.61 -2.14
N VAL A 264 3.60 -13.90 -2.14
CA VAL A 264 2.63 -15.01 -2.04
C VAL A 264 3.18 -16.02 -1.04
N ALA A 265 2.33 -16.84 -0.41
CA ALA A 265 2.82 -17.94 0.41
C ALA A 265 3.77 -18.83 -0.41
N LYS A 266 4.94 -19.16 0.17
CA LYS A 266 6.03 -19.84 -0.54
C LYS A 266 5.65 -21.18 -1.16
N ASP A 267 4.70 -21.86 -0.57
CA ASP A 267 4.19 -23.16 -0.99
C ASP A 267 3.02 -23.06 -1.99
N ASN A 268 2.57 -21.85 -2.36
CA ASN A 268 1.46 -21.66 -3.31
C ASN A 268 1.97 -21.34 -4.72
N GLN A 269 2.71 -22.27 -5.32
CA GLN A 269 3.21 -22.13 -6.68
C GLN A 269 2.10 -21.92 -7.73
N PRO A 270 0.91 -22.60 -7.64
CA PRO A 270 -0.16 -22.35 -8.59
C PRO A 270 -0.63 -20.90 -8.64
N LEU A 271 -0.71 -20.21 -7.52
CA LEU A 271 -1.08 -18.79 -7.48
C LEU A 271 0.03 -17.90 -8.06
N ILE A 272 1.29 -18.20 -7.74
CA ILE A 272 2.44 -17.49 -8.32
C ILE A 272 2.43 -17.59 -9.84
N ASP A 273 2.23 -18.79 -10.39
CA ASP A 273 2.21 -19.04 -11.84
C ASP A 273 1.02 -18.31 -12.50
N ALA A 274 -0.15 -18.32 -11.87
CA ALA A 274 -1.32 -17.62 -12.36
C ALA A 274 -1.09 -16.10 -12.38
N LEU A 275 -0.61 -15.52 -11.28
CA LEU A 275 -0.30 -14.09 -11.20
C LEU A 275 0.77 -13.68 -12.23
N ASN A 276 1.78 -14.52 -12.46
CA ASN A 276 2.79 -14.29 -13.50
C ASN A 276 2.17 -14.30 -14.92
N SER A 277 1.25 -15.22 -15.19
CA SER A 277 0.53 -15.25 -16.46
C SER A 277 -0.35 -14.01 -16.66
N GLY A 278 -1.00 -13.54 -15.58
CA GLY A 278 -1.76 -12.29 -15.59
C GLY A 278 -0.85 -11.07 -15.81
N LEU A 279 0.32 -11.04 -15.15
CA LEU A 279 1.32 -9.98 -15.36
C LEU A 279 1.83 -9.94 -16.79
N ASP A 280 2.18 -11.09 -17.37
CA ASP A 280 2.61 -11.18 -18.77
C ASP A 280 1.51 -10.66 -19.71
N ALA A 281 0.24 -10.99 -19.45
CA ALA A 281 -0.88 -10.55 -20.27
C ALA A 281 -1.11 -9.02 -20.20
N VAL A 282 -0.99 -8.39 -19.03
CA VAL A 282 -1.12 -6.92 -18.91
C VAL A 282 0.09 -6.16 -19.46
N VAL A 283 1.25 -6.81 -19.53
CA VAL A 283 2.43 -6.28 -20.23
C VAL A 283 2.24 -6.36 -21.72
N GLU A 284 1.75 -7.48 -22.23
CA GLU A 284 1.57 -7.74 -23.67
C GLU A 284 0.51 -6.82 -24.28
N ASP A 285 -0.62 -6.59 -23.61
CA ASP A 285 -1.69 -5.73 -24.11
C ASP A 285 -1.45 -4.23 -23.87
N GLY A 286 -0.36 -3.88 -23.22
CA GLY A 286 0.05 -2.50 -22.95
C GLY A 286 -0.60 -1.86 -21.71
N THR A 287 -1.39 -2.59 -20.94
CA THR A 287 -2.01 -2.12 -19.68
C THR A 287 -0.94 -1.65 -18.69
N TRP A 288 0.11 -2.46 -18.50
CA TRP A 288 1.25 -2.09 -17.64
C TRP A 288 1.87 -0.75 -18.05
N SER A 289 2.13 -0.57 -19.34
CA SER A 289 2.74 0.67 -19.86
C SER A 289 1.84 1.89 -19.65
N LYS A 290 0.52 1.72 -19.79
CA LYS A 290 -0.46 2.79 -19.54
C LYS A 290 -0.53 3.16 -18.06
N LEU A 291 -0.58 2.17 -17.17
CA LEU A 291 -0.57 2.39 -15.73
C LEU A 291 0.71 3.10 -15.31
N THR A 292 1.87 2.64 -15.77
CA THR A 292 3.16 3.26 -15.48
C THR A 292 3.17 4.73 -15.91
N LYS A 293 2.70 5.04 -17.10
CA LYS A 293 2.65 6.42 -17.62
C LYS A 293 1.65 7.30 -16.86
N GLU A 294 0.53 6.74 -16.41
CA GLU A 294 -0.49 7.49 -15.65
C GLU A 294 0.01 7.85 -14.24
N TRP A 295 0.67 6.90 -13.57
CA TRP A 295 1.11 7.07 -12.20
C TRP A 295 2.49 7.73 -12.09
N TYR A 296 3.33 7.57 -13.12
CA TYR A 296 4.69 8.10 -13.19
C TYR A 296 4.97 8.72 -14.56
N PRO A 297 4.33 9.86 -14.89
CA PRO A 297 4.40 10.46 -16.23
C PRO A 297 5.82 10.84 -16.67
N ASP A 298 6.68 11.19 -15.70
CA ASP A 298 8.05 11.64 -15.94
C ASP A 298 9.10 10.54 -15.74
N ARG A 299 8.66 9.31 -15.45
CA ARG A 299 9.55 8.20 -15.17
C ARG A 299 10.11 7.57 -16.44
N GLU A 300 11.42 7.53 -16.54
CA GLU A 300 12.10 6.77 -17.58
C GLU A 300 12.26 5.30 -17.15
N THR A 301 11.77 4.40 -17.98
CA THR A 301 12.02 2.96 -17.82
C THR A 301 13.27 2.60 -18.61
N PRO A 302 14.31 1.97 -18.01
CA PRO A 302 15.48 1.53 -18.73
C PRO A 302 15.10 0.64 -19.92
N ALA A 303 15.75 0.87 -21.07
CA ALA A 303 15.38 0.22 -22.33
C ALA A 303 15.57 -1.32 -22.31
N ASP A 304 16.45 -1.80 -21.47
CA ASP A 304 16.79 -3.23 -21.28
C ASP A 304 15.97 -3.89 -20.17
N TRP A 305 15.19 -3.13 -19.38
CA TRP A 305 14.33 -3.69 -18.35
C TRP A 305 12.90 -3.88 -18.84
N LYS A 306 12.32 -5.02 -18.50
CA LYS A 306 10.92 -5.37 -18.78
C LYS A 306 10.32 -6.09 -17.58
N PRO A 307 9.06 -5.81 -17.22
CA PRO A 307 8.35 -6.60 -16.24
C PRO A 307 7.99 -7.99 -16.78
N GLY A 308 7.61 -8.90 -15.87
CA GLY A 308 7.08 -10.21 -16.25
C GLY A 308 8.13 -11.30 -16.38
N SER A 309 7.74 -12.43 -17.01
CA SER A 309 8.54 -13.66 -17.06
C SER A 309 9.79 -13.55 -17.94
N LYS A 310 9.81 -12.62 -18.89
CA LYS A 310 10.83 -12.61 -19.95
C LYS A 310 12.09 -11.81 -19.62
N ALA A 311 12.11 -10.95 -18.65
CA ALA A 311 13.32 -10.20 -18.29
C ALA A 311 13.17 -9.29 -17.05
N ALA A 312 12.61 -9.76 -15.97
CA ALA A 312 12.62 -9.02 -14.72
C ALA A 312 14.03 -9.06 -14.10
N THR A 313 14.96 -8.35 -14.69
CA THR A 313 16.28 -8.12 -14.12
C THR A 313 16.36 -6.69 -13.59
N VAL A 314 17.05 -6.51 -12.49
CA VAL A 314 17.34 -5.17 -11.97
C VAL A 314 18.26 -4.46 -12.96
N PRO A 315 17.97 -3.20 -13.34
CA PRO A 315 18.86 -2.42 -14.19
C PRO A 315 20.28 -2.35 -13.60
N GLN A 316 21.29 -2.54 -14.44
CA GLN A 316 22.68 -2.29 -14.04
C GLN A 316 22.93 -0.79 -14.18
N SER A 317 23.37 -0.15 -13.12
CA SER A 317 23.73 1.28 -13.07
C SER A 317 25.04 1.58 -13.82
#